data_ff105b86bcab7bc75674ab4da71cfecb
#
_entry.id   ff105b86bcab7bc75674ab4da71cfecb
#
_cell.length_a   1.000
_cell.length_b   1.000
_cell.length_c   1.000
_cell.angle_alpha   90.00
_cell.angle_beta   90.00
_cell.angle_gamma   90.00
#
_symmetry.space_group_name_H-M   'P 1'
#
loop_
_entity.id
_entity.type
_entity.pdbx_description
1 polymer ?
#
loop_
_entity_poly.entity_id
_entity_poly.type
_entity_poly.pdbx_seq_one_letter_code
_entity_poly.pdbx_strand_id
1 'polypeptide(L)'
;MAEKMKYHPHGSVLFCTMSIEEGLLLLANPLCQAIVKSCLARACELYPVRICHILVEATHIHLVVVVINPDHIEAFFRHFKTESAHMINGLLGRNKRTLWCEGYDSPIVLTPRRALIAIAYLYANPAKDNLESSIDRYPGFSSWKMFQSGNLTRQWKRLRRPQFTPITRDANNLRGYTKFADRILATSEEMQTFTLEPNAWMDAFGYRSPEEQEKINRQLVARIRLLEERAEKKRAREKKCVFGRERLLAQVFDTTYRPKRRGHRMWCLSEKRSVRVEFIKFFRGLMQKARAVREMWKLGDVTVPYPPGLYPPSMPKLANSIGR
;
A
#
# COMPACT_ATOMS: atom_id res chain seq x y z
N MET A 1 5.49 -12.73 -16.78
CA MET A 1 5.13 -13.74 -15.76
C MET A 1 3.64 -13.62 -15.47
N ALA A 2 2.89 -14.72 -15.40
CA ALA A 2 1.47 -14.67 -15.06
C ALA A 2 1.30 -14.05 -13.66
N GLU A 3 0.38 -13.09 -13.54
CA GLU A 3 0.07 -12.45 -12.26
C GLU A 3 -0.38 -13.52 -11.24
N LYS A 4 0.18 -13.49 -10.03
CA LYS A 4 -0.20 -14.47 -9.01
C LYS A 4 -1.65 -14.24 -8.61
N MET A 5 -2.42 -15.32 -8.63
CA MET A 5 -3.78 -15.32 -8.14
C MET A 5 -3.83 -14.81 -6.70
N LYS A 6 -4.71 -13.86 -6.42
CA LYS A 6 -4.91 -13.24 -5.10
C LYS A 6 -6.21 -13.74 -4.50
N TYR A 7 -6.26 -13.83 -3.18
CA TYR A 7 -7.43 -14.25 -2.43
C TYR A 7 -7.81 -13.18 -1.42
N HIS A 8 -8.93 -12.53 -1.66
CA HIS A 8 -9.41 -11.38 -0.90
C HIS A 8 -10.86 -11.58 -0.47
N PRO A 9 -11.17 -12.57 0.40
CA PRO A 9 -12.56 -12.78 0.82
C PRO A 9 -13.08 -11.61 1.66
N HIS A 10 -14.40 -11.41 1.62
CA HIS A 10 -15.07 -10.43 2.47
C HIS A 10 -14.65 -10.58 3.94
N GLY A 11 -14.48 -9.47 4.64
CA GLY A 11 -14.07 -9.43 6.05
C GLY A 11 -12.60 -9.77 6.31
N SER A 12 -11.82 -10.16 5.29
CA SER A 12 -10.41 -10.50 5.50
C SER A 12 -9.53 -9.26 5.74
N VAL A 13 -8.50 -9.44 6.57
CA VAL A 13 -7.45 -8.45 6.82
C VAL A 13 -6.29 -8.72 5.88
N LEU A 14 -5.89 -7.73 5.10
CA LEU A 14 -4.76 -7.82 4.18
C LEU A 14 -3.62 -6.89 4.62
N PHE A 15 -2.39 -7.35 4.45
CA PHE A 15 -1.19 -6.50 4.54
C PHE A 15 -0.65 -6.25 3.15
N CYS A 16 -0.98 -5.11 2.58
CA CYS A 16 -0.66 -4.78 1.20
C CYS A 16 0.65 -4.01 1.08
N THR A 17 1.44 -4.34 0.05
CA THR A 17 2.68 -3.62 -0.27
C THR A 17 2.76 -3.34 -1.76
N MET A 18 3.07 -2.09 -2.12
CA MET A 18 3.34 -1.65 -3.48
C MET A 18 4.69 -0.95 -3.53
N SER A 19 5.51 -1.27 -4.52
CA SER A 19 6.83 -0.65 -4.70
C SER A 19 6.92 0.09 -6.02
N ILE A 20 7.71 1.17 -6.05
CA ILE A 20 8.06 1.88 -7.28
C ILE A 20 9.05 1.05 -8.07
N GLU A 21 8.87 0.99 -9.40
CA GLU A 21 9.86 0.44 -10.31
C GLU A 21 11.17 1.25 -10.22
N GLU A 22 12.28 0.60 -10.58
CA GLU A 22 13.59 1.24 -10.61
C GLU A 22 14.14 1.67 -9.24
N GLY A 23 13.34 1.54 -8.16
CA GLY A 23 13.74 1.91 -6.81
C GLY A 23 13.91 3.42 -6.58
N LEU A 24 13.21 4.25 -7.35
CA LEU A 24 13.25 5.71 -7.22
C LEU A 24 12.70 6.15 -5.86
N LEU A 25 13.37 7.10 -5.21
CA LEU A 25 13.00 7.63 -3.89
C LEU A 25 11.91 8.71 -3.95
N LEU A 26 10.98 8.60 -4.89
CA LEU A 26 10.00 9.63 -5.25
C LEU A 26 9.02 9.95 -4.11
N LEU A 27 8.62 8.94 -3.34
CA LEU A 27 7.56 9.11 -2.34
C LEU A 27 8.03 9.85 -1.07
N ALA A 28 9.34 10.10 -0.92
CA ALA A 28 9.85 10.98 0.12
C ALA A 28 9.49 12.46 -0.16
N ASN A 29 9.24 12.77 -1.44
CA ASN A 29 9.00 14.10 -1.92
C ASN A 29 7.59 14.61 -1.56
N PRO A 30 7.42 15.85 -1.03
CA PRO A 30 6.13 16.38 -0.58
C PRO A 30 5.05 16.42 -1.67
N LEU A 31 5.40 16.75 -2.92
CA LEU A 31 4.42 16.79 -4.01
C LEU A 31 3.96 15.39 -4.41
N CYS A 32 4.90 14.42 -4.48
CA CYS A 32 4.53 13.02 -4.70
C CYS A 32 3.64 12.49 -3.58
N GLN A 33 3.88 12.90 -2.33
CA GLN A 33 3.00 12.57 -1.20
C GLN A 33 1.61 13.20 -1.33
N ALA A 34 1.52 14.45 -1.82
CA ALA A 34 0.23 15.09 -2.10
C ALA A 34 -0.54 14.35 -3.20
N ILE A 35 0.15 13.93 -4.27
CA ILE A 35 -0.43 13.09 -5.32
C ILE A 35 -0.95 11.76 -4.74
N VAL A 36 -0.12 11.08 -3.94
CA VAL A 36 -0.50 9.82 -3.28
C VAL A 36 -1.74 9.99 -2.42
N LYS A 37 -1.80 11.03 -1.58
CA LYS A 37 -2.97 11.34 -0.73
C LYS A 37 -4.22 11.58 -1.57
N SER A 38 -4.12 12.41 -2.61
CA SER A 38 -5.23 12.69 -3.53
C SER A 38 -5.75 11.42 -4.21
N CYS A 39 -4.86 10.62 -4.81
CA CYS A 39 -5.23 9.37 -5.47
C CYS A 39 -5.81 8.35 -4.49
N LEU A 40 -5.28 8.29 -3.26
CA LEU A 40 -5.77 7.39 -2.21
C LEU A 40 -7.20 7.74 -1.80
N ALA A 41 -7.47 9.01 -1.48
CA ALA A 41 -8.82 9.45 -1.10
C ALA A 41 -9.82 9.20 -2.24
N ARG A 42 -9.44 9.50 -3.48
CA ARG A 42 -10.29 9.23 -4.64
C ARG A 42 -10.55 7.75 -4.86
N ALA A 43 -9.55 6.90 -4.67
CA ALA A 43 -9.72 5.46 -4.78
C ALA A 43 -10.65 4.91 -3.70
N CYS A 44 -10.57 5.41 -2.45
CA CYS A 44 -11.50 5.05 -1.36
C CYS A 44 -12.94 5.47 -1.65
N GLU A 45 -13.12 6.65 -2.25
CA GLU A 45 -14.45 7.16 -2.62
C GLU A 45 -15.11 6.29 -3.70
N LEU A 46 -14.35 5.89 -4.73
CA LEU A 46 -14.88 5.11 -5.85
C LEU A 46 -15.04 3.62 -5.54
N TYR A 47 -14.14 3.09 -4.74
CA TYR A 47 -14.05 1.67 -4.40
C TYR A 47 -13.85 1.52 -2.89
N PRO A 48 -14.91 1.53 -2.10
CA PRO A 48 -14.83 1.49 -0.64
C PRO A 48 -14.02 0.31 -0.10
N VAL A 49 -13.00 0.64 0.68
CA VAL A 49 -12.10 -0.27 1.38
C VAL A 49 -11.83 0.32 2.76
N ARG A 50 -11.92 -0.47 3.82
CA ARG A 50 -11.59 0.00 5.18
C ARG A 50 -10.08 0.05 5.35
N ILE A 51 -9.48 1.24 5.34
CA ILE A 51 -8.05 1.41 5.56
C ILE A 51 -7.78 1.53 7.06
N CYS A 52 -7.06 0.54 7.62
CA CYS A 52 -6.71 0.54 9.04
C CYS A 52 -5.43 1.32 9.32
N HIS A 53 -4.38 1.06 8.56
CA HIS A 53 -3.09 1.71 8.73
C HIS A 53 -2.38 1.89 7.40
N ILE A 54 -1.63 2.98 7.25
CA ILE A 54 -0.83 3.27 6.07
C ILE A 54 0.51 3.89 6.44
N LEU A 55 1.54 3.50 5.70
CA LEU A 55 2.85 4.13 5.69
C LEU A 55 3.31 4.27 4.23
N VAL A 56 3.68 5.47 3.86
CA VAL A 56 4.30 5.79 2.57
C VAL A 56 5.78 6.03 2.82
N GLU A 57 6.61 5.07 2.45
CA GLU A 57 8.07 5.21 2.46
C GLU A 57 8.59 5.76 1.13
N ALA A 58 9.89 6.03 1.06
CA ALA A 58 10.47 6.67 -0.12
C ALA A 58 10.28 5.89 -1.43
N THR A 59 10.27 4.55 -1.38
CA THR A 59 10.20 3.65 -2.55
C THR A 59 8.95 2.78 -2.61
N HIS A 60 8.16 2.74 -1.55
CA HIS A 60 7.04 1.81 -1.45
C HIS A 60 5.98 2.27 -0.43
N ILE A 61 4.82 1.64 -0.50
CA ILE A 61 3.69 1.92 0.38
C ILE A 61 3.26 0.62 1.04
N HIS A 62 3.01 0.69 2.34
CA HIS A 62 2.37 -0.36 3.12
C HIS A 62 0.97 0.06 3.54
N LEU A 63 0.00 -0.85 3.40
CA LEU A 63 -1.36 -0.66 3.90
C LEU A 63 -1.82 -1.90 4.66
N VAL A 64 -2.57 -1.67 5.73
CA VAL A 64 -3.41 -2.70 6.35
C VAL A 64 -4.85 -2.33 6.05
N VAL A 65 -5.56 -3.25 5.41
CA VAL A 65 -6.95 -3.02 4.95
C VAL A 65 -7.85 -4.17 5.34
N VAL A 66 -9.14 -3.86 5.53
CA VAL A 66 -10.20 -4.88 5.64
C VAL A 66 -11.04 -4.85 4.37
N VAL A 67 -11.25 -6.02 3.80
CA VAL A 67 -12.00 -6.19 2.55
C VAL A 67 -13.49 -6.10 2.83
N ILE A 68 -14.16 -5.08 2.26
CA ILE A 68 -15.62 -4.98 2.27
C ILE A 68 -16.20 -5.78 1.10
N ASN A 69 -15.69 -5.52 -0.09
CA ASN A 69 -16.06 -6.19 -1.31
C ASN A 69 -14.80 -6.66 -2.04
N PRO A 70 -14.67 -7.97 -2.36
CA PRO A 70 -13.52 -8.50 -3.10
C PRO A 70 -13.24 -7.76 -4.42
N ASP A 71 -14.28 -7.37 -5.15
CA ASP A 71 -14.13 -6.69 -6.45
C ASP A 71 -13.58 -5.27 -6.29
N HIS A 72 -13.92 -4.60 -5.20
CA HIS A 72 -13.44 -3.24 -4.92
C HIS A 72 -11.94 -3.20 -4.66
N ILE A 73 -11.35 -4.23 -4.03
CA ILE A 73 -9.92 -4.20 -3.67
C ILE A 73 -9.02 -4.13 -4.91
N GLU A 74 -9.33 -4.91 -5.96
CA GLU A 74 -8.57 -4.87 -7.22
C GLU A 74 -8.79 -3.55 -7.98
N ALA A 75 -10.04 -3.08 -8.03
CA ALA A 75 -10.40 -1.82 -8.66
C ALA A 75 -9.75 -0.62 -7.95
N PHE A 76 -9.72 -0.65 -6.60
CA PHE A 76 -9.03 0.32 -5.76
C PHE A 76 -7.54 0.43 -6.11
N PHE A 77 -6.80 -0.69 -6.08
CA PHE A 77 -5.37 -0.68 -6.37
C PHE A 77 -5.08 -0.31 -7.83
N ARG A 78 -5.89 -0.78 -8.77
CA ARG A 78 -5.75 -0.42 -10.18
C ARG A 78 -5.92 1.08 -10.39
N HIS A 79 -7.01 1.66 -9.85
CA HIS A 79 -7.27 3.10 -9.95
C HIS A 79 -6.15 3.91 -9.30
N PHE A 80 -5.80 3.60 -8.06
CA PHE A 80 -4.73 4.27 -7.32
C PHE A 80 -3.40 4.26 -8.08
N LYS A 81 -2.97 3.08 -8.55
CA LYS A 81 -1.70 2.93 -9.28
C LYS A 81 -1.72 3.67 -10.62
N THR A 82 -2.82 3.60 -11.36
CA THR A 82 -2.95 4.26 -12.65
C THR A 82 -2.91 5.78 -12.52
N GLU A 83 -3.72 6.36 -11.63
CA GLU A 83 -3.78 7.81 -11.46
C GLU A 83 -2.48 8.39 -10.90
N SER A 84 -1.93 7.77 -9.86
CA SER A 84 -0.65 8.24 -9.29
C SER A 84 0.52 8.09 -10.26
N ALA A 85 0.56 7.01 -11.07
CA ALA A 85 1.58 6.84 -12.09
C ALA A 85 1.50 7.93 -13.18
N HIS A 86 0.31 8.25 -13.68
CA HIS A 86 0.13 9.30 -14.67
C HIS A 86 0.57 10.67 -14.14
N MET A 87 0.14 11.03 -12.93
CA MET A 87 0.50 12.33 -12.34
C MET A 87 2.00 12.44 -12.08
N ILE A 88 2.62 11.41 -11.47
CA ILE A 88 4.05 11.44 -11.15
C ILE A 88 4.91 11.38 -12.43
N ASN A 89 4.55 10.54 -13.41
CA ASN A 89 5.29 10.51 -14.69
C ASN A 89 5.12 11.82 -15.47
N GLY A 90 3.93 12.44 -15.46
CA GLY A 90 3.71 13.77 -16.01
C GLY A 90 4.61 14.81 -15.35
N LEU A 91 4.70 14.82 -14.02
CA LEU A 91 5.59 15.69 -13.25
C LEU A 91 7.06 15.52 -13.64
N LEU A 92 7.48 14.29 -13.92
CA LEU A 92 8.87 13.95 -14.27
C LEU A 92 9.17 14.10 -15.77
N GLY A 93 8.19 14.48 -16.61
CA GLY A 93 8.33 14.53 -18.06
C GLY A 93 8.62 13.19 -18.71
N ARG A 94 8.18 12.09 -18.08
CA ARG A 94 8.45 10.73 -18.58
C ARG A 94 7.31 10.26 -19.49
N ASN A 95 7.65 9.81 -20.69
CA ASN A 95 6.71 9.14 -21.59
C ASN A 95 6.41 7.68 -21.18
N LYS A 96 6.59 7.35 -19.91
CA LYS A 96 6.37 6.02 -19.35
C LYS A 96 4.97 5.94 -18.73
N ARG A 97 4.23 4.87 -19.00
CA ARG A 97 2.90 4.64 -18.42
C ARG A 97 2.95 3.99 -17.03
N THR A 98 4.03 3.26 -16.72
CA THR A 98 4.22 2.56 -15.46
C THR A 98 5.09 3.37 -14.50
N LEU A 99 4.78 3.31 -13.23
CA LEU A 99 5.58 3.83 -12.12
C LEU A 99 5.76 2.72 -11.07
N TRP A 100 4.74 1.93 -10.87
CA TRP A 100 4.68 0.88 -9.88
C TRP A 100 5.11 -0.46 -10.46
N CYS A 101 5.81 -1.27 -9.67
CA CYS A 101 6.04 -2.67 -10.01
C CYS A 101 4.72 -3.37 -10.36
N GLU A 102 4.82 -4.37 -11.24
CA GLU A 102 3.67 -5.17 -11.64
C GLU A 102 3.00 -5.83 -10.43
N GLY A 103 1.68 -5.72 -10.35
CA GLY A 103 0.88 -6.21 -9.24
C GLY A 103 1.12 -5.45 -7.93
N TYR A 104 0.78 -6.06 -6.84
CA TYR A 104 1.06 -5.67 -5.46
C TYR A 104 1.03 -6.92 -4.59
N ASP A 105 1.74 -6.92 -3.47
CA ASP A 105 1.66 -8.01 -2.51
C ASP A 105 0.50 -7.74 -1.54
N SER A 106 -0.32 -8.77 -1.27
CA SER A 106 -1.50 -8.67 -0.40
C SER A 106 -1.72 -9.97 0.39
N PRO A 107 -0.73 -10.44 1.17
CA PRO A 107 -0.94 -11.60 2.00
C PRO A 107 -2.09 -11.39 2.98
N ILE A 108 -2.97 -12.40 3.09
CA ILE A 108 -4.02 -12.39 4.09
C ILE A 108 -3.44 -12.61 5.49
N VAL A 109 -3.88 -11.83 6.45
CA VAL A 109 -3.49 -11.96 7.85
C VAL A 109 -4.47 -12.90 8.53
N LEU A 110 -3.96 -14.02 9.06
CA LEU A 110 -4.79 -15.12 9.55
C LEU A 110 -5.06 -15.08 11.06
N THR A 111 -4.35 -14.24 11.80
CA THR A 111 -4.48 -14.17 13.26
C THR A 111 -4.37 -12.73 13.76
N PRO A 112 -5.10 -12.38 14.85
CA PRO A 112 -5.06 -11.03 15.41
C PRO A 112 -3.66 -10.67 15.94
N ARG A 113 -2.95 -11.64 16.55
CA ARG A 113 -1.57 -11.44 17.00
C ARG A 113 -0.64 -11.07 15.82
N ARG A 114 -0.83 -11.73 14.67
CA ARG A 114 -0.02 -11.42 13.47
C ARG A 114 -0.39 -10.07 12.86
N ALA A 115 -1.65 -9.67 12.93
CA ALA A 115 -2.09 -8.32 12.52
C ALA A 115 -1.35 -7.26 13.35
N LEU A 116 -1.37 -7.36 14.68
CA LEU A 116 -0.65 -6.46 15.58
C LEU A 116 0.84 -6.40 15.25
N ILE A 117 1.49 -7.56 15.01
CA ILE A 117 2.90 -7.63 14.64
C ILE A 117 3.15 -6.92 13.29
N ALA A 118 2.28 -7.12 12.31
CA ALA A 118 2.41 -6.52 10.98
C ALA A 118 2.23 -5.00 11.03
N ILE A 119 1.26 -4.50 11.80
CA ILE A 119 1.03 -3.06 11.99
C ILE A 119 2.20 -2.42 12.74
N ALA A 120 2.69 -3.07 13.80
CA ALA A 120 3.88 -2.58 14.52
C ALA A 120 5.11 -2.53 13.60
N TYR A 121 5.30 -3.55 12.77
CA TYR A 121 6.35 -3.58 11.75
C TYR A 121 6.21 -2.42 10.76
N LEU A 122 4.98 -2.14 10.27
CA LEU A 122 4.68 -1.05 9.36
C LEU A 122 5.18 0.28 9.93
N TYR A 123 4.80 0.63 11.15
CA TYR A 123 5.19 1.90 11.76
C TYR A 123 6.66 1.96 12.21
N ALA A 124 7.28 0.81 12.50
CA ALA A 124 8.70 0.76 12.86
C ALA A 124 9.63 0.75 11.63
N ASN A 125 9.12 0.64 10.41
CA ASN A 125 9.95 0.60 9.20
C ASN A 125 10.89 1.80 9.06
N PRO A 126 10.48 3.07 9.26
CA PRO A 126 11.40 4.20 9.17
C PRO A 126 12.62 4.06 10.07
N ALA A 127 12.45 3.53 11.29
CA ALA A 127 13.56 3.30 12.23
C ALA A 127 14.42 2.11 11.81
N LYS A 128 13.82 1.03 11.31
CA LYS A 128 14.53 -0.18 10.86
C LYS A 128 15.34 0.04 9.59
N ASP A 129 14.81 0.84 8.67
CA ASP A 129 15.46 1.15 7.40
C ASP A 129 16.39 2.36 7.49
N ASN A 130 16.63 2.84 8.72
CA ASN A 130 17.48 3.97 9.05
C ASN A 130 17.09 5.28 8.37
N LEU A 131 15.82 5.44 8.00
CA LEU A 131 15.31 6.66 7.40
C LEU A 131 15.17 7.76 8.46
N GLU A 132 14.61 7.39 9.63
CA GLU A 132 14.47 8.28 10.78
C GLU A 132 14.53 7.46 12.09
N SER A 133 14.68 8.12 13.23
CA SER A 133 14.82 7.43 14.53
C SER A 133 13.51 6.80 15.02
N SER A 134 12.37 7.42 14.70
CA SER A 134 11.03 6.97 15.08
C SER A 134 9.98 7.40 14.05
N ILE A 135 8.80 6.78 14.14
CA ILE A 135 7.65 7.14 13.29
C ILE A 135 7.16 8.58 13.55
N ASP A 136 7.30 9.08 14.77
CA ASP A 136 6.91 10.45 15.11
C ASP A 136 7.72 11.50 14.35
N ARG A 137 9.00 11.22 14.08
CA ARG A 137 9.93 12.10 13.38
C ARG A 137 9.91 11.90 11.86
N TYR A 138 9.35 10.80 11.39
CA TYR A 138 9.33 10.47 9.96
C TYR A 138 8.57 11.54 9.16
N PRO A 139 9.19 12.18 8.15
CA PRO A 139 8.57 13.26 7.40
C PRO A 139 7.59 12.79 6.33
N GLY A 140 7.63 11.50 5.96
CA GLY A 140 6.74 10.91 4.98
C GLY A 140 5.31 10.76 5.49
N PHE A 141 4.38 10.53 4.57
CA PHE A 141 3.00 10.32 4.95
C PHE A 141 2.80 8.99 5.67
N SER A 142 2.19 9.05 6.86
CA SER A 142 1.69 7.88 7.56
C SER A 142 0.39 8.21 8.28
N SER A 143 -0.41 7.19 8.57
CA SER A 143 -1.61 7.35 9.40
C SER A 143 -1.30 7.42 10.90
N TRP A 144 -0.03 7.38 11.31
CA TRP A 144 0.37 7.38 12.72
C TRP A 144 -0.22 8.53 13.52
N LYS A 145 -0.10 9.77 13.03
CA LYS A 145 -0.64 10.95 13.71
C LYS A 145 -2.16 10.93 13.79
N MET A 146 -2.86 10.40 12.79
CA MET A 146 -4.31 10.23 12.81
C MET A 146 -4.71 9.22 13.89
N PHE A 147 -4.03 8.08 13.94
CA PHE A 147 -4.24 7.04 14.93
C PHE A 147 -3.99 7.55 16.36
N GLN A 148 -2.88 8.27 16.61
CA GLN A 148 -2.52 8.78 17.94
C GLN A 148 -3.47 9.87 18.43
N SER A 149 -3.93 10.76 17.54
CA SER A 149 -4.79 11.89 17.92
C SER A 149 -6.27 11.53 17.99
N GLY A 150 -6.68 10.36 17.48
CA GLY A 150 -8.08 10.01 17.32
C GLY A 150 -8.82 10.83 16.26
N ASN A 151 -8.15 11.78 15.58
CA ASN A 151 -8.74 12.52 14.48
C ASN A 151 -8.59 11.70 13.18
N LEU A 152 -9.59 10.86 12.93
CA LEU A 152 -9.54 9.81 11.89
C LEU A 152 -9.98 10.29 10.51
N THR A 153 -10.46 11.53 10.38
CA THR A 153 -10.88 12.10 9.09
C THR A 153 -9.99 13.26 8.71
N ARG A 154 -9.61 13.32 7.44
CA ARG A 154 -8.81 14.40 6.85
C ARG A 154 -9.44 14.88 5.56
N GLN A 155 -9.34 16.19 5.32
CA GLN A 155 -9.65 16.81 4.04
C GLN A 155 -8.35 17.02 3.26
N TRP A 156 -8.29 16.49 2.04
CA TRP A 156 -7.15 16.65 1.14
C TRP A 156 -7.58 17.29 -0.16
N LYS A 157 -6.70 18.10 -0.74
CA LYS A 157 -6.93 18.70 -2.06
C LYS A 157 -6.96 17.61 -3.13
N ARG A 158 -7.97 17.70 -4.00
CA ARG A 158 -8.08 16.82 -5.17
C ARG A 158 -7.20 17.34 -6.29
N LEU A 159 -6.16 16.57 -6.61
CA LEU A 159 -5.26 16.84 -7.71
C LEU A 159 -5.74 16.15 -8.97
N ARG A 160 -5.58 16.80 -10.14
CA ARG A 160 -5.99 16.30 -11.46
C ARG A 160 -4.79 16.21 -12.40
N ARG A 161 -4.80 15.27 -13.33
CA ARG A 161 -3.71 15.06 -14.30
C ARG A 161 -3.25 16.31 -15.05
N PRO A 162 -4.15 17.18 -15.57
CA PRO A 162 -3.73 18.38 -16.31
C PRO A 162 -2.88 19.38 -15.53
N GLN A 163 -2.86 19.29 -14.19
CA GLN A 163 -2.05 20.17 -13.34
C GLN A 163 -0.55 19.81 -13.36
N PHE A 164 -0.19 18.62 -13.87
CA PHE A 164 1.17 18.10 -13.83
C PHE A 164 1.85 18.26 -15.20
N THR A 165 2.64 19.30 -15.33
CA THR A 165 3.57 19.51 -16.44
C THR A 165 4.98 19.10 -16.02
N PRO A 166 5.88 18.77 -16.97
CA PRO A 166 7.25 18.44 -16.64
C PRO A 166 7.94 19.53 -15.83
N ILE A 167 8.61 19.12 -14.75
CA ILE A 167 9.48 20.02 -13.98
C ILE A 167 10.74 20.24 -14.81
N THR A 168 11.09 21.51 -15.08
CA THR A 168 12.36 21.87 -15.72
C THR A 168 13.53 21.56 -14.79
N ARG A 169 14.75 21.36 -15.37
CA ARG A 169 15.96 21.08 -14.59
C ARG A 169 16.23 22.13 -13.49
N ASP A 170 15.87 23.38 -13.73
CA ASP A 170 16.04 24.45 -12.75
C ASP A 170 15.09 24.34 -11.54
N ALA A 171 13.96 23.67 -11.71
CA ALA A 171 13.03 23.38 -10.62
C ALA A 171 13.48 22.17 -9.75
N ASN A 172 14.54 21.47 -10.15
CA ASN A 172 15.12 20.37 -9.35
C ASN A 172 15.89 20.86 -8.11
N ASN A 173 16.16 22.15 -7.97
CA ASN A 173 16.59 22.68 -6.70
C ASN A 173 15.40 22.76 -5.72
N LEU A 174 15.66 22.54 -4.44
CA LEU A 174 14.63 22.45 -3.39
C LEU A 174 13.69 23.67 -3.37
N ARG A 175 14.18 24.89 -3.66
CA ARG A 175 13.39 26.13 -3.67
C ARG A 175 12.43 26.21 -4.86
N GLY A 176 12.90 25.88 -6.07
CA GLY A 176 12.06 25.85 -7.28
C GLY A 176 10.97 24.82 -7.16
N TYR A 177 11.30 23.69 -6.59
CA TYR A 177 10.39 22.59 -6.35
C TYR A 177 9.26 22.94 -5.35
N THR A 178 9.59 23.56 -4.21
CA THR A 178 8.59 23.98 -3.22
C THR A 178 7.60 24.98 -3.82
N LYS A 179 8.09 26.00 -4.55
CA LYS A 179 7.23 26.96 -5.24
C LYS A 179 6.29 26.31 -6.27
N PHE A 180 6.78 25.29 -6.98
CA PHE A 180 5.96 24.56 -7.94
C PHE A 180 4.88 23.72 -7.26
N ALA A 181 5.21 23.05 -6.17
CA ALA A 181 4.26 22.29 -5.35
C ALA A 181 3.18 23.21 -4.77
N ASP A 182 3.57 24.34 -4.20
CA ASP A 182 2.65 25.34 -3.63
C ASP A 182 1.70 25.87 -4.71
N ARG A 183 2.20 26.15 -5.92
CA ARG A 183 1.35 26.58 -7.05
C ARG A 183 0.31 25.53 -7.42
N ILE A 184 0.70 24.26 -7.59
CA ILE A 184 -0.23 23.17 -7.91
C ILE A 184 -1.29 23.02 -6.79
N LEU A 185 -0.85 23.06 -5.55
CA LEU A 185 -1.75 22.96 -4.40
C LEU A 185 -2.68 24.18 -4.30
N ALA A 186 -2.21 25.37 -4.66
CA ALA A 186 -3.03 26.58 -4.66
C ALA A 186 -4.14 26.55 -5.71
N THR A 187 -3.89 25.96 -6.88
CA THR A 187 -4.87 25.86 -7.98
C THR A 187 -5.93 24.79 -7.78
N SER A 188 -5.79 23.95 -6.76
CA SER A 188 -6.77 22.90 -6.46
C SER A 188 -7.79 23.41 -5.44
N GLU A 189 -9.03 23.59 -5.89
CA GLU A 189 -10.15 24.09 -5.04
C GLU A 189 -10.96 22.94 -4.44
N GLU A 190 -11.07 21.83 -5.16
CA GLU A 190 -11.85 20.68 -4.69
C GLU A 190 -11.15 19.97 -3.52
N MET A 191 -11.93 19.67 -2.49
CA MET A 191 -11.51 18.87 -1.35
C MET A 191 -12.15 17.48 -1.42
N GLN A 192 -11.45 16.50 -0.90
CA GLN A 192 -11.92 15.12 -0.79
C GLN A 192 -11.60 14.57 0.59
N THR A 193 -12.53 13.78 1.09
CA THR A 193 -12.44 13.21 2.43
C THR A 193 -11.69 11.89 2.41
N PHE A 194 -10.77 11.74 3.34
CA PHE A 194 -10.14 10.46 3.67
C PHE A 194 -10.44 10.09 5.10
N THR A 195 -10.97 8.90 5.33
CA THR A 195 -11.26 8.36 6.67
C THR A 195 -10.41 7.14 6.95
N LEU A 196 -9.80 7.12 8.11
CA LEU A 196 -9.03 6.00 8.64
C LEU A 196 -9.90 5.21 9.62
N GLU A 197 -9.87 3.88 9.55
CA GLU A 197 -10.57 2.99 10.46
C GLU A 197 -9.57 2.07 11.18
N PRO A 198 -8.77 2.61 12.13
CA PRO A 198 -7.60 1.90 12.67
C PRO A 198 -7.94 0.62 13.42
N ASN A 199 -9.16 0.49 13.91
CA ASN A 199 -9.64 -0.67 14.68
C ASN A 199 -10.41 -1.69 13.82
N ALA A 200 -10.70 -1.40 12.55
CA ALA A 200 -11.48 -2.30 11.70
C ALA A 200 -10.90 -3.72 11.58
N TRP A 201 -9.58 -3.86 11.64
CA TRP A 201 -8.95 -5.17 11.67
C TRP A 201 -9.26 -5.96 12.94
N MET A 202 -9.45 -5.28 14.08
CA MET A 202 -9.83 -5.91 15.33
C MET A 202 -11.27 -6.43 15.25
N ASP A 203 -12.19 -5.64 14.68
CA ASP A 203 -13.57 -6.05 14.43
C ASP A 203 -13.62 -7.32 13.57
N ALA A 204 -12.77 -7.40 12.55
CA ALA A 204 -12.67 -8.56 11.66
C ALA A 204 -12.24 -9.85 12.39
N PHE A 205 -11.54 -9.73 13.52
CA PHE A 205 -11.16 -10.83 14.40
C PHE A 205 -12.07 -10.99 15.63
N GLY A 206 -13.17 -10.24 15.69
CA GLY A 206 -14.17 -10.36 16.77
C GLY A 206 -13.93 -9.50 18.00
N TYR A 207 -12.88 -8.67 18.04
CA TYR A 207 -12.63 -7.73 19.15
C TYR A 207 -13.44 -6.45 18.94
N ARG A 208 -14.63 -6.38 19.52
CA ARG A 208 -15.58 -5.28 19.32
C ARG A 208 -15.73 -4.35 20.51
N SER A 209 -15.31 -4.79 21.71
CA SER A 209 -15.37 -3.96 22.90
C SER A 209 -14.35 -2.81 22.80
N PRO A 210 -14.76 -1.56 23.07
CA PRO A 210 -13.84 -0.42 23.09
C PRO A 210 -12.68 -0.61 24.06
N GLU A 211 -12.90 -1.24 25.21
CA GLU A 211 -11.89 -1.48 26.24
C GLU A 211 -10.84 -2.49 25.73
N GLU A 212 -11.28 -3.56 25.05
CA GLU A 212 -10.37 -4.54 24.44
C GLU A 212 -9.55 -3.89 23.33
N GLN A 213 -10.19 -3.12 22.47
CA GLN A 213 -9.50 -2.41 21.37
C GLN A 213 -8.47 -1.42 21.92
N GLU A 214 -8.81 -0.67 22.97
CA GLU A 214 -7.86 0.25 23.61
C GLU A 214 -6.67 -0.50 24.22
N LYS A 215 -6.90 -1.63 24.91
CA LYS A 215 -5.84 -2.48 25.44
C LYS A 215 -4.90 -2.98 24.32
N ILE A 216 -5.47 -3.42 23.19
CA ILE A 216 -4.71 -3.87 22.03
C ILE A 216 -3.93 -2.71 21.42
N ASN A 217 -4.52 -1.51 21.31
CA ASN A 217 -3.84 -0.32 20.82
C ASN A 217 -2.65 0.07 21.70
N ARG A 218 -2.78 -0.01 23.02
CA ARG A 218 -1.64 0.20 23.96
C ARG A 218 -0.53 -0.81 23.73
N GLN A 219 -0.86 -2.10 23.50
CA GLN A 219 0.13 -3.13 23.18
C GLN A 219 0.80 -2.87 21.84
N LEU A 220 0.05 -2.39 20.83
CA LEU A 220 0.58 -2.00 19.54
C LEU A 220 1.62 -0.89 19.68
N VAL A 221 1.29 0.19 20.40
CA VAL A 221 2.20 1.32 20.62
C VAL A 221 3.46 0.86 21.34
N ALA A 222 3.32 0.08 22.44
CA ALA A 222 4.47 -0.45 23.18
C ALA A 222 5.38 -1.30 22.28
N ARG A 223 4.79 -2.11 21.39
CA ARG A 223 5.56 -2.92 20.45
C ARG A 223 6.29 -2.09 19.40
N ILE A 224 5.70 -1.00 18.92
CA ILE A 224 6.37 -0.07 18.00
C ILE A 224 7.61 0.50 18.68
N ARG A 225 7.46 1.04 19.89
CA ARG A 225 8.59 1.61 20.67
C ARG A 225 9.71 0.61 20.90
N LEU A 226 9.36 -0.63 21.23
CA LEU A 226 10.35 -1.71 21.37
C LEU A 226 11.11 -1.98 20.07
N LEU A 227 10.44 -1.91 18.92
CA LEU A 227 11.09 -2.12 17.61
C LEU A 227 11.99 -0.94 17.24
N GLU A 228 11.59 0.29 17.54
CA GLU A 228 12.39 1.50 17.36
C GLU A 228 13.66 1.46 18.23
N GLU A 229 13.53 1.12 19.50
CA GLU A 229 14.66 0.94 20.42
C GLU A 229 15.64 -0.14 19.92
N ARG A 230 15.12 -1.27 19.44
CA ARG A 230 15.98 -2.32 18.85
C ARG A 230 16.72 -1.83 17.62
N ALA A 231 16.06 -1.03 16.77
CA ALA A 231 16.69 -0.44 15.61
C ALA A 231 17.79 0.56 16.01
N GLU A 232 17.56 1.36 17.04
CA GLU A 232 18.53 2.28 17.61
C GLU A 232 19.77 1.54 18.15
N LYS A 233 19.57 0.52 19.00
CA LYS A 233 20.65 -0.32 19.53
C LYS A 233 21.46 -0.99 18.42
N LYS A 234 20.79 -1.41 17.34
CA LYS A 234 21.47 -1.97 16.17
C LYS A 234 22.31 -0.91 15.46
N ARG A 235 21.77 0.30 15.21
CA ARG A 235 22.51 1.41 14.60
C ARG A 235 23.74 1.79 15.41
N ALA A 236 23.60 1.90 16.73
CA ALA A 236 24.72 2.21 17.62
C ALA A 236 25.86 1.18 17.51
N ARG A 237 25.51 -0.12 17.50
CA ARG A 237 26.50 -1.19 17.30
C ARG A 237 27.19 -1.15 15.93
N GLU A 238 26.44 -0.81 14.88
CA GLU A 238 26.94 -0.72 13.50
C GLU A 238 27.57 0.65 13.19
N LYS A 239 27.64 1.56 14.15
CA LYS A 239 28.12 2.96 14.00
C LYS A 239 27.46 3.67 12.82
N LYS A 240 26.14 3.46 12.64
CA LYS A 240 25.32 4.08 11.60
C LYS A 240 24.47 5.20 12.17
N CYS A 241 24.22 6.22 11.35
CA CYS A 241 23.26 7.29 11.63
C CYS A 241 21.98 7.05 10.84
N VAL A 242 20.87 7.67 11.26
CA VAL A 242 19.66 7.81 10.43
C VAL A 242 19.96 8.71 9.24
N PHE A 243 19.24 8.49 8.15
CA PHE A 243 19.31 9.35 6.98
C PHE A 243 18.85 10.78 7.31
N GLY A 244 17.78 10.88 8.09
CA GLY A 244 17.26 12.11 8.66
C GLY A 244 16.29 12.88 7.76
N ARG A 245 15.45 13.68 8.40
CA ARG A 245 14.36 14.45 7.76
C ARG A 245 14.84 15.31 6.58
N GLU A 246 15.89 16.09 6.77
CA GLU A 246 16.38 17.03 5.76
C GLU A 246 16.82 16.32 4.48
N ARG A 247 17.63 15.26 4.62
CA ARG A 247 18.10 14.45 3.48
C ARG A 247 16.96 13.74 2.79
N LEU A 248 15.97 13.24 3.54
CA LEU A 248 14.80 12.59 2.96
C LEU A 248 14.00 13.55 2.08
N LEU A 249 13.77 14.78 2.56
CA LEU A 249 13.00 15.78 1.82
C LEU A 249 13.78 16.39 0.66
N ALA A 250 15.12 16.40 0.74
CA ALA A 250 16.01 16.90 -0.30
C ALA A 250 16.33 15.89 -1.41
N GLN A 251 15.70 14.70 -1.40
CA GLN A 251 15.94 13.70 -2.44
C GLN A 251 15.49 14.23 -3.81
N VAL A 252 16.39 14.12 -4.80
CA VAL A 252 16.11 14.42 -6.19
C VAL A 252 15.40 13.25 -6.87
N PHE A 253 14.65 13.52 -7.93
CA PHE A 253 13.76 12.55 -8.56
C PHE A 253 14.44 11.36 -9.24
N ASP A 254 15.72 11.46 -9.54
CA ASP A 254 16.53 10.42 -10.19
C ASP A 254 17.30 9.55 -9.21
N THR A 255 17.26 9.88 -7.90
CA THR A 255 17.90 9.07 -6.87
C THR A 255 17.22 7.71 -6.78
N THR A 256 18.02 6.64 -6.88
CA THR A 256 17.54 5.26 -6.84
C THR A 256 18.08 4.49 -5.64
N TYR A 257 17.25 3.60 -5.11
CA TYR A 257 17.64 2.61 -4.13
C TYR A 257 17.09 1.24 -4.52
N ARG A 258 17.96 0.27 -4.69
CA ARG A 258 17.54 -1.11 -4.96
C ARG A 258 17.96 -2.00 -3.78
N PRO A 259 17.02 -2.70 -3.13
CA PRO A 259 17.37 -3.63 -2.07
C PRO A 259 18.21 -4.77 -2.65
N LYS A 260 19.24 -5.19 -1.90
CA LYS A 260 20.17 -6.28 -2.30
C LYS A 260 19.47 -7.63 -2.48
N ARG A 261 18.34 -7.84 -1.82
CA ARG A 261 17.54 -9.07 -1.89
C ARG A 261 16.04 -8.71 -2.02
N ARG A 262 15.35 -9.37 -2.95
CA ARG A 262 13.89 -9.36 -2.99
C ARG A 262 13.38 -10.38 -1.98
N GLY A 263 12.46 -9.95 -1.10
CA GLY A 263 11.76 -10.86 -0.19
C GLY A 263 10.91 -11.88 -0.94
N HIS A 264 10.71 -13.05 -0.34
CA HIS A 264 9.75 -14.02 -0.87
C HIS A 264 8.32 -13.49 -0.70
N ARG A 265 7.54 -13.51 -1.76
CA ARG A 265 6.11 -13.18 -1.70
C ARG A 265 5.37 -14.24 -0.89
N MET A 266 4.66 -13.83 0.14
CA MET A 266 3.86 -14.70 1.00
C MET A 266 2.38 -14.64 0.59
N TRP A 267 1.66 -15.75 0.71
CA TRP A 267 0.21 -15.80 0.47
C TRP A 267 -0.58 -15.42 1.72
N CYS A 268 -0.02 -15.73 2.89
CA CYS A 268 -0.65 -15.45 4.18
C CYS A 268 0.38 -15.11 5.26
N LEU A 269 -0.09 -14.47 6.31
CA LEU A 269 0.69 -14.12 7.49
C LEU A 269 0.07 -14.76 8.73
N SER A 270 0.83 -15.56 9.45
CA SER A 270 0.52 -16.10 10.78
C SER A 270 1.82 -16.41 11.51
N GLU A 271 1.83 -16.29 12.82
CA GLU A 271 2.93 -16.75 13.67
C GLU A 271 2.94 -18.29 13.79
N LYS A 272 1.77 -18.95 13.66
CA LYS A 272 1.64 -20.40 13.77
C LYS A 272 1.88 -21.07 12.41
N ARG A 273 2.86 -21.98 12.36
CA ARG A 273 3.18 -22.74 11.14
C ARG A 273 2.00 -23.60 10.68
N SER A 274 1.29 -24.26 11.60
CA SER A 274 0.12 -25.10 11.28
C SER A 274 -0.94 -24.32 10.52
N VAL A 275 -1.32 -23.13 11.01
CA VAL A 275 -2.29 -22.24 10.37
C VAL A 275 -1.86 -21.83 8.95
N ARG A 276 -0.56 -21.52 8.76
CA ARG A 276 -0.04 -21.21 7.41
C ARG A 276 -0.12 -22.39 6.46
N VAL A 277 0.24 -23.60 6.94
CA VAL A 277 0.21 -24.83 6.13
C VAL A 277 -1.22 -25.16 5.72
N GLU A 278 -2.16 -25.08 6.64
CA GLU A 278 -3.59 -25.30 6.40
C GLU A 278 -4.13 -24.32 5.36
N PHE A 279 -3.88 -23.02 5.55
CA PHE A 279 -4.26 -22.01 4.57
C PHE A 279 -3.66 -22.27 3.18
N ILE A 280 -2.38 -22.64 3.10
CA ILE A 280 -1.71 -22.91 1.83
C ILE A 280 -2.34 -24.13 1.12
N LYS A 281 -2.71 -25.18 1.87
CA LYS A 281 -3.43 -26.33 1.30
C LYS A 281 -4.79 -25.92 0.75
N PHE A 282 -5.57 -25.17 1.54
CA PHE A 282 -6.87 -24.63 1.13
C PHE A 282 -6.72 -23.76 -0.14
N PHE A 283 -5.78 -22.82 -0.15
CA PHE A 283 -5.59 -21.88 -1.26
C PHE A 283 -5.12 -22.60 -2.55
N ARG A 284 -4.29 -23.64 -2.43
CA ARG A 284 -3.90 -24.48 -3.57
C ARG A 284 -5.11 -25.19 -4.19
N GLY A 285 -5.99 -25.75 -3.37
CA GLY A 285 -7.26 -26.36 -3.83
C GLY A 285 -8.15 -25.33 -4.54
N LEU A 286 -8.24 -24.10 -3.99
CA LEU A 286 -9.00 -23.02 -4.62
C LEU A 286 -8.41 -22.62 -5.98
N MET A 287 -7.09 -22.54 -6.09
CA MET A 287 -6.41 -22.29 -7.38
C MET A 287 -6.64 -23.39 -8.41
N GLN A 288 -6.72 -24.65 -7.99
CA GLN A 288 -7.05 -25.76 -8.90
C GLN A 288 -8.47 -25.63 -9.44
N LYS A 289 -9.45 -25.31 -8.57
CA LYS A 289 -10.83 -25.03 -8.98
C LYS A 289 -10.90 -23.87 -9.98
N ALA A 290 -10.19 -22.78 -9.70
CA ALA A 290 -10.14 -21.61 -10.58
C ALA A 290 -9.56 -21.93 -11.97
N ARG A 291 -8.54 -22.78 -12.02
CA ARG A 291 -7.99 -23.26 -13.30
C ARG A 291 -9.00 -24.10 -14.08
N ALA A 292 -9.69 -25.02 -13.41
CA ALA A 292 -10.72 -25.84 -14.03
C ALA A 292 -11.85 -24.98 -14.63
N VAL A 293 -12.36 -24.00 -13.86
CA VAL A 293 -13.37 -23.05 -14.36
C VAL A 293 -12.86 -22.29 -15.58
N ARG A 294 -11.60 -21.85 -15.58
CA ARG A 294 -11.02 -21.14 -16.73
C ARG A 294 -10.93 -22.01 -17.98
N GLU A 295 -10.64 -23.30 -17.85
CA GLU A 295 -10.67 -24.23 -18.99
C GLU A 295 -12.09 -24.41 -19.52
N MET A 296 -13.13 -24.52 -18.65
CA MET A 296 -14.52 -24.54 -19.07
C MET A 296 -14.90 -23.27 -19.85
N TRP A 297 -14.48 -22.09 -19.38
CA TRP A 297 -14.71 -20.82 -20.09
C TRP A 297 -14.06 -20.81 -21.47
N LYS A 298 -12.85 -21.39 -21.63
CA LYS A 298 -12.19 -21.51 -22.95
C LYS A 298 -12.95 -22.42 -23.90
N LEU A 299 -13.63 -23.42 -23.37
CA LEU A 299 -14.47 -24.34 -24.14
C LEU A 299 -15.86 -23.77 -24.47
N GLY A 300 -16.16 -22.55 -23.99
CA GLY A 300 -17.43 -21.84 -24.25
C GLY A 300 -18.44 -21.86 -23.14
N ASP A 301 -18.22 -22.63 -22.06
CA ASP A 301 -19.11 -22.65 -20.90
C ASP A 301 -18.72 -21.52 -19.92
N VAL A 302 -19.24 -20.34 -20.19
CA VAL A 302 -19.01 -19.14 -19.36
C VAL A 302 -20.00 -19.01 -18.20
N THR A 303 -20.93 -19.96 -18.06
CA THR A 303 -21.95 -19.94 -16.98
C THR A 303 -21.38 -20.41 -15.64
N VAL A 304 -20.28 -21.16 -15.66
CA VAL A 304 -19.64 -21.67 -14.45
C VAL A 304 -19.03 -20.51 -13.63
N PRO A 305 -19.49 -20.30 -12.38
CA PRO A 305 -19.04 -19.19 -11.57
C PRO A 305 -17.58 -19.36 -11.14
N TYR A 306 -16.83 -18.25 -11.15
CA TYR A 306 -15.46 -18.24 -10.62
C TYR A 306 -15.46 -18.41 -9.11
N PRO A 307 -14.46 -19.08 -8.52
CA PRO A 307 -14.44 -19.34 -7.08
C PRO A 307 -14.46 -18.03 -6.26
N PRO A 308 -15.34 -17.93 -5.24
CA PRO A 308 -15.53 -16.72 -4.47
C PRO A 308 -14.25 -16.31 -3.73
N GLY A 309 -14.02 -14.98 -3.63
CA GLY A 309 -12.82 -14.41 -3.00
C GLY A 309 -11.58 -14.38 -3.88
N LEU A 310 -11.61 -15.02 -5.05
CA LEU A 310 -10.60 -14.85 -6.09
C LEU A 310 -11.09 -13.84 -7.12
N TYR A 311 -10.20 -12.97 -7.57
CA TYR A 311 -10.51 -12.05 -8.67
C TYR A 311 -10.42 -12.80 -10.00
N PRO A 312 -11.49 -12.83 -10.83
CA PRO A 312 -11.46 -13.52 -12.10
C PRO A 312 -10.50 -12.83 -13.08
N PRO A 313 -9.73 -13.62 -13.87
CA PRO A 313 -8.95 -13.05 -14.96
C PRO A 313 -9.89 -12.54 -16.06
N SER A 314 -9.35 -11.75 -17.00
CA SER A 314 -10.09 -11.38 -18.21
C SER A 314 -10.61 -12.64 -18.93
N MET A 315 -11.82 -12.53 -19.51
CA MET A 315 -12.43 -13.63 -20.26
C MET A 315 -11.48 -14.17 -21.33
N PRO A 316 -11.29 -15.48 -21.43
CA PRO A 316 -10.45 -16.06 -22.46
C PRO A 316 -11.06 -15.84 -23.84
N LYS A 317 -10.23 -15.75 -24.89
CA LYS A 317 -10.72 -15.88 -26.27
C LYS A 317 -11.28 -17.29 -26.43
N LEU A 318 -12.50 -17.42 -26.91
CA LEU A 318 -13.13 -18.70 -27.15
C LEU A 318 -12.36 -19.46 -28.25
N ALA A 319 -12.20 -20.77 -28.06
CA ALA A 319 -11.49 -21.64 -29.01
C ALA A 319 -12.09 -21.61 -30.42
N ASN A 320 -13.41 -21.38 -30.53
CA ASN A 320 -14.14 -21.32 -31.78
C ASN A 320 -14.04 -19.98 -32.53
N SER A 321 -13.35 -18.99 -32.01
CA SER A 321 -13.14 -17.69 -32.71
C SER A 321 -11.90 -17.66 -33.60
N ILE A 322 -11.20 -18.80 -33.79
CA ILE A 322 -10.02 -18.93 -34.64
C ILE A 322 -10.38 -19.44 -36.06
N GLY A 323 -11.66 -19.41 -36.41
CA GLY A 323 -12.12 -19.83 -37.73
C GLY A 323 -13.10 -18.85 -38.34
N ARG A 324 -12.59 -17.68 -38.81
CA ARG A 324 -13.14 -16.89 -39.91
C ARG A 324 -12.08 -15.94 -40.47
#